data_ca21cc490eb3a142416b05dffd727a46
#
_entry.id   ca21cc490eb3a142416b05dffd727a46
#
_cell.length_a   1.000
_cell.length_b   1.000
_cell.length_c   1.000
_cell.angle_alpha   90.00
_cell.angle_beta   90.00
_cell.angle_gamma   90.00
#
_symmetry.space_group_name_H-M   'P 1'
#
loop_
_entity.id
_entity.type
_entity.pdbx_description
1 polymer ?
#
loop_
_entity_poly.entity_id
_entity_poly.type
_entity_poly.pdbx_seq_one_letter_code
_entity_poly.pdbx_strand_id
1 'polypeptide(L)'
;MARALTRRRAPSPTRTHGSARVRRFLRDNGLSLVLLALFVLFLGGQVAAGHHAFNADRREHGERPVSLSAYLRSSHFAEATTENWESEFLQMAAYVWLTAFLFQRGSAESNDPDAEEASKPPADPRRVPWPARRGGIARKLYARSLSLAFALLFAVSFSLHAVAGAAHYSAEQRAHGGAPVGTWGYLNTSQFWFESFQNWQSEFLAILSMIVLSIFLRQEGSPESKDVESPHSETGA
;
A
#
# COMPACT_ATOMS: atom_id res chain seq x y z
N MET A 1 -55.99 50.45 29.10
CA MET A 1 -55.12 50.43 27.89
C MET A 1 -53.85 49.64 28.18
N ALA A 2 -53.78 48.36 27.80
CA ALA A 2 -52.63 47.52 28.01
C ALA A 2 -51.92 47.24 26.65
N ARG A 3 -50.71 47.71 26.49
CA ARG A 3 -49.88 47.53 25.29
C ARG A 3 -49.25 46.13 25.29
N ALA A 4 -49.66 45.24 24.40
CA ALA A 4 -49.03 43.96 24.19
C ALA A 4 -47.68 44.15 23.48
N LEU A 5 -46.59 43.76 24.16
CA LEU A 5 -45.23 43.70 23.60
C LEU A 5 -45.07 42.37 22.88
N THR A 6 -45.14 42.40 21.54
CA THR A 6 -44.78 41.26 20.66
C THR A 6 -43.26 41.00 20.75
N ARG A 7 -42.87 39.92 21.42
CA ARG A 7 -41.49 39.37 21.37
C ARG A 7 -41.21 38.80 19.97
N ARG A 8 -40.39 39.48 19.19
CA ARG A 8 -39.78 38.93 17.98
C ARG A 8 -38.89 37.76 18.36
N ARG A 9 -39.27 36.54 17.94
CA ARG A 9 -38.38 35.38 17.98
C ARG A 9 -37.19 35.63 17.00
N ALA A 10 -35.97 35.60 17.54
CA ALA A 10 -34.73 35.60 16.74
C ALA A 10 -34.73 34.33 15.87
N PRO A 11 -34.27 34.40 14.59
CA PRO A 11 -34.13 33.24 13.76
C PRO A 11 -33.08 32.30 14.35
N SER A 12 -33.45 31.03 14.55
CA SER A 12 -32.53 29.98 14.95
C SER A 12 -31.43 29.82 13.88
N PRO A 13 -30.14 29.69 14.25
CA PRO A 13 -29.09 29.47 13.30
C PRO A 13 -29.33 28.14 12.64
N THR A 14 -29.53 28.14 11.32
CA THR A 14 -29.56 26.95 10.47
C THR A 14 -28.18 26.31 10.55
N ARG A 15 -27.99 25.35 11.46
CA ARG A 15 -26.82 24.49 11.49
C ARG A 15 -26.74 23.77 10.14
N THR A 16 -25.74 24.10 9.36
CA THR A 16 -25.49 23.48 8.07
C THR A 16 -25.16 22.00 8.28
N HIS A 17 -26.15 21.13 8.08
CA HIS A 17 -26.00 19.66 8.20
C HIS A 17 -24.89 19.10 7.29
N GLY A 18 -24.51 19.83 6.25
CA GLY A 18 -23.41 19.48 5.35
C GLY A 18 -22.04 19.50 6.03
N SER A 19 -21.74 20.53 6.80
CA SER A 19 -20.42 20.67 7.45
C SER A 19 -20.16 19.58 8.51
N ALA A 20 -21.20 19.18 9.24
CA ALA A 20 -21.07 18.11 10.25
C ALA A 20 -20.82 16.73 9.60
N ARG A 21 -21.41 16.46 8.45
CA ARG A 21 -21.21 15.21 7.70
C ARG A 21 -19.79 15.13 7.11
N VAL A 22 -19.31 16.21 6.49
CA VAL A 22 -17.94 16.29 5.95
C VAL A 22 -16.91 16.12 7.07
N ARG A 23 -17.09 16.81 8.20
CA ARG A 23 -16.18 16.71 9.35
C ARG A 23 -16.12 15.28 9.91
N ARG A 24 -17.25 14.58 9.99
CA ARG A 24 -17.29 13.18 10.40
C ARG A 24 -16.55 12.29 9.40
N PHE A 25 -16.83 12.45 8.09
CA PHE A 25 -16.16 11.69 7.05
C PHE A 25 -14.63 11.85 7.08
N LEU A 26 -14.13 13.10 7.21
CA LEU A 26 -12.71 13.38 7.31
C LEU A 26 -12.07 12.76 8.56
N ARG A 27 -12.76 12.82 9.71
CA ARG A 27 -12.27 12.18 10.93
C ARG A 27 -12.26 10.66 10.82
N ASP A 28 -13.33 10.08 10.30
CA ASP A 28 -13.51 8.62 10.27
C ASP A 28 -12.67 7.96 9.16
N ASN A 29 -12.14 8.72 8.18
CA ASN A 29 -11.30 8.25 7.07
C ASN A 29 -9.94 8.99 6.98
N GLY A 30 -9.54 9.71 8.03
CA GLY A 30 -8.38 10.60 8.01
C GLY A 30 -7.09 9.91 7.57
N LEU A 31 -6.79 8.72 8.11
CA LEU A 31 -5.61 7.95 7.77
C LEU A 31 -5.55 7.63 6.26
N SER A 32 -6.60 7.03 5.72
CA SER A 32 -6.67 6.68 4.30
C SER A 32 -6.56 7.90 3.38
N LEU A 33 -7.16 9.02 3.77
CA LEU A 33 -7.11 10.27 3.00
C LEU A 33 -5.71 10.89 2.99
N VAL A 34 -5.01 10.87 4.13
CA VAL A 34 -3.63 11.35 4.22
C VAL A 34 -2.69 10.46 3.41
N LEU A 35 -2.80 9.14 3.53
CA LEU A 35 -1.99 8.20 2.75
C LEU A 35 -2.25 8.33 1.26
N LEU A 36 -3.51 8.48 0.83
CA LEU A 36 -3.85 8.74 -0.57
C LEU A 36 -3.25 10.06 -1.08
N ALA A 37 -3.30 11.12 -0.27
CA ALA A 37 -2.72 12.42 -0.62
C ALA A 37 -1.19 12.33 -0.78
N LEU A 38 -0.51 11.63 0.12
CA LEU A 38 0.93 11.36 0.03
C LEU A 38 1.27 10.52 -1.19
N PHE A 39 0.50 9.46 -1.48
CA PHE A 39 0.67 8.65 -2.68
C PHE A 39 0.58 9.49 -3.96
N VAL A 40 -0.46 10.32 -4.09
CA VAL A 40 -0.63 11.20 -5.26
C VAL A 40 0.50 12.24 -5.36
N LEU A 41 0.94 12.80 -4.22
CA LEU A 41 2.06 13.73 -4.16
C LEU A 41 3.36 13.09 -4.66
N PHE A 42 3.69 11.90 -4.15
CA PHE A 42 4.92 11.21 -4.53
C PHE A 42 4.88 10.67 -5.96
N LEU A 43 3.73 10.17 -6.42
CA LEU A 43 3.56 9.79 -7.82
C LEU A 43 3.70 11.00 -8.75
N GLY A 44 3.14 12.15 -8.37
CA GLY A 44 3.34 13.39 -9.10
C GLY A 44 4.80 13.84 -9.13
N GLY A 45 5.50 13.71 -8.02
CA GLY A 45 6.95 13.95 -7.93
C GLY A 45 7.76 13.01 -8.82
N GLN A 46 7.44 11.72 -8.81
CA GLN A 46 8.06 10.70 -9.69
C GLN A 46 7.85 11.05 -11.17
N VAL A 47 6.61 11.41 -11.54
CA VAL A 47 6.30 11.82 -12.92
C VAL A 47 7.12 13.05 -13.34
N ALA A 48 7.19 14.08 -12.50
CA ALA A 48 7.92 15.30 -12.81
C ALA A 48 9.43 15.06 -12.91
N ALA A 49 10.02 14.44 -11.88
CA ALA A 49 11.45 14.15 -11.85
C ALA A 49 11.86 13.16 -12.95
N GLY A 50 11.07 12.08 -13.13
CA GLY A 50 11.34 11.07 -14.12
C GLY A 50 11.24 11.58 -15.56
N HIS A 51 10.26 12.44 -15.86
CA HIS A 51 10.19 13.10 -17.18
C HIS A 51 11.41 14.00 -17.46
N HIS A 52 11.92 14.71 -16.45
CA HIS A 52 13.13 15.50 -16.59
C HIS A 52 14.38 14.64 -16.82
N ALA A 53 14.55 13.59 -16.02
CA ALA A 53 15.67 12.66 -16.13
C ALA A 53 15.67 11.94 -17.48
N PHE A 54 14.52 11.40 -17.89
CA PHE A 54 14.36 10.75 -19.18
C PHE A 54 14.67 11.66 -20.37
N ASN A 55 14.23 12.92 -20.32
CA ASN A 55 14.56 13.88 -21.38
C ASN A 55 16.02 14.37 -21.33
N ALA A 56 16.69 14.34 -20.19
CA ALA A 56 18.12 14.60 -20.07
C ALA A 56 18.93 13.49 -20.76
N ASP A 57 18.64 12.25 -20.43
CA ASP A 57 19.25 11.06 -21.03
C ASP A 57 19.08 11.06 -22.57
N ARG A 58 17.87 11.31 -23.07
CA ARG A 58 17.61 11.42 -24.51
C ARG A 58 18.46 12.49 -25.20
N ARG A 59 18.68 13.65 -24.54
CA ARG A 59 19.55 14.70 -25.10
C ARG A 59 21.01 14.29 -25.15
N GLU A 60 21.48 13.54 -24.15
CA GLU A 60 22.84 13.00 -24.13
C GLU A 60 23.09 12.03 -25.29
N HIS A 61 22.05 11.29 -25.68
CA HIS A 61 22.07 10.40 -26.84
C HIS A 61 21.70 11.08 -28.18
N GLY A 62 21.58 12.41 -28.19
CA GLY A 62 21.24 13.19 -29.40
C GLY A 62 19.79 13.05 -29.86
N GLU A 63 18.91 12.51 -29.02
CA GLU A 63 17.50 12.32 -29.31
C GLU A 63 16.65 13.53 -28.93
N ARG A 64 15.46 13.65 -29.53
CA ARG A 64 14.54 14.74 -29.21
C ARG A 64 13.82 14.48 -27.89
N PRO A 65 13.67 15.51 -27.03
CA PRO A 65 12.84 15.42 -25.85
C PRO A 65 11.40 15.05 -26.18
N VAL A 66 10.75 14.32 -25.29
CA VAL A 66 9.35 13.92 -25.42
C VAL A 66 8.45 14.75 -24.52
N SER A 67 7.17 14.84 -24.89
CA SER A 67 6.15 15.46 -24.04
C SER A 67 5.86 14.63 -22.80
N LEU A 68 5.27 15.25 -21.76
CA LEU A 68 4.84 14.55 -20.55
C LEU A 68 3.88 13.40 -20.86
N SER A 69 2.93 13.60 -21.78
CA SER A 69 1.98 12.57 -22.18
C SER A 69 2.64 11.38 -22.90
N ALA A 70 3.72 11.62 -23.64
CA ALA A 70 4.51 10.57 -24.27
C ALA A 70 5.35 9.81 -23.21
N TYR A 71 5.95 10.54 -22.26
CA TYR A 71 6.67 9.93 -21.14
C TYR A 71 5.77 9.00 -20.30
N LEU A 72 4.55 9.42 -19.94
CA LEU A 72 3.59 8.61 -19.19
C LEU A 72 3.17 7.30 -19.90
N ARG A 73 3.41 7.22 -21.22
CA ARG A 73 3.16 6.02 -22.02
C ARG A 73 4.44 5.25 -22.35
N SER A 74 5.58 5.71 -21.88
CA SER A 74 6.87 5.06 -22.13
C SER A 74 7.01 3.79 -21.28
N SER A 75 7.80 2.84 -21.79
CA SER A 75 8.19 1.65 -21.05
C SER A 75 9.01 2.00 -19.81
N HIS A 76 9.85 3.01 -19.86
CA HIS A 76 10.62 3.52 -18.74
C HIS A 76 9.74 3.95 -17.55
N PHE A 77 8.68 4.74 -17.78
CA PHE A 77 7.76 5.12 -16.70
C PHE A 77 6.97 3.93 -16.16
N ALA A 78 6.48 3.07 -17.06
CA ALA A 78 5.70 1.89 -16.69
C ALA A 78 6.54 0.91 -15.86
N GLU A 79 7.76 0.62 -16.29
CA GLU A 79 8.72 -0.23 -15.57
C GLU A 79 9.03 0.31 -14.18
N ALA A 80 9.54 1.54 -14.08
CA ALA A 80 9.90 2.16 -12.81
C ALA A 80 8.73 2.24 -11.82
N THR A 81 7.49 2.33 -12.30
CA THR A 81 6.31 2.35 -11.44
C THR A 81 5.90 0.95 -11.00
N THR A 82 5.88 -0.01 -11.94
CA THR A 82 5.39 -1.37 -11.66
C THR A 82 6.40 -2.22 -10.90
N GLU A 83 7.69 -1.99 -11.05
CA GLU A 83 8.77 -2.57 -10.27
C GLU A 83 8.62 -2.26 -8.78
N ASN A 84 8.37 -0.99 -8.41
CA ASN A 84 8.13 -0.61 -7.02
C ASN A 84 6.82 -1.21 -6.48
N TRP A 85 5.73 -1.18 -7.27
CA TRP A 85 4.46 -1.77 -6.82
C TRP A 85 4.54 -3.29 -6.65
N GLU A 86 5.35 -3.96 -7.47
CA GLU A 86 5.63 -5.38 -7.34
C GLU A 86 6.20 -5.70 -5.96
N SER A 87 7.26 -5.00 -5.55
CA SER A 87 7.93 -5.23 -4.27
C SER A 87 7.01 -4.97 -3.07
N GLU A 88 6.27 -3.86 -3.08
CA GLU A 88 5.31 -3.49 -2.04
C GLU A 88 4.20 -4.55 -1.87
N PHE A 89 3.63 -5.01 -2.98
CA PHE A 89 2.55 -5.99 -2.92
C PHE A 89 3.06 -7.39 -2.53
N LEU A 90 4.29 -7.76 -2.93
CA LEU A 90 4.94 -8.98 -2.45
C LEU A 90 5.15 -8.93 -0.93
N GLN A 91 5.70 -7.81 -0.45
CA GLN A 91 5.92 -7.56 0.95
C GLN A 91 4.63 -7.73 1.76
N MET A 92 3.56 -7.03 1.36
CA MET A 92 2.28 -7.09 2.06
C MET A 92 1.64 -8.49 2.01
N ALA A 93 1.73 -9.18 0.87
CA ALA A 93 1.25 -10.55 0.73
C ALA A 93 1.99 -11.51 1.69
N ALA A 94 3.32 -11.43 1.69
CA ALA A 94 4.18 -12.26 2.55
C ALA A 94 3.95 -11.93 4.02
N TYR A 95 3.92 -10.66 4.40
CA TYR A 95 3.72 -10.22 5.77
C TYR A 95 2.39 -10.73 6.36
N VAL A 96 1.28 -10.46 5.70
CA VAL A 96 -0.05 -10.91 6.14
C VAL A 96 -0.13 -12.44 6.20
N TRP A 97 0.53 -13.13 5.27
CA TRP A 97 0.52 -14.60 5.27
C TRP A 97 1.43 -15.18 6.35
N LEU A 98 2.65 -14.69 6.52
CA LEU A 98 3.63 -15.21 7.48
C LEU A 98 3.20 -14.96 8.92
N THR A 99 2.63 -13.79 9.24
CA THR A 99 2.14 -13.46 10.59
C THR A 99 0.96 -14.32 11.04
N ALA A 100 0.33 -15.06 10.11
CA ALA A 100 -0.70 -16.05 10.47
C ALA A 100 -0.13 -17.35 11.07
N PHE A 101 1.17 -17.64 10.90
CA PHE A 101 1.80 -18.90 11.30
C PHE A 101 3.08 -18.73 12.11
N LEU A 102 3.78 -17.60 11.91
CA LEU A 102 5.04 -17.31 12.57
C LEU A 102 4.84 -16.28 13.68
N PHE A 103 5.61 -16.42 14.73
CA PHE A 103 5.52 -15.60 15.92
C PHE A 103 6.85 -14.90 16.18
N GLN A 104 6.78 -13.68 16.71
CA GLN A 104 7.90 -12.95 17.24
C GLN A 104 7.54 -12.45 18.64
N ARG A 105 8.08 -13.10 19.68
CA ARG A 105 7.85 -12.68 21.07
C ARG A 105 8.25 -11.22 21.28
N GLY A 106 7.40 -10.53 21.98
CA GLY A 106 7.62 -9.14 22.35
C GLY A 106 7.24 -8.12 21.25
N SER A 107 6.98 -8.54 20.02
CA SER A 107 6.57 -7.62 18.95
C SER A 107 5.08 -7.26 19.05
N ALA A 108 4.74 -6.01 18.78
CA ALA A 108 3.36 -5.57 18.59
C ALA A 108 2.71 -6.21 17.36
N GLU A 109 3.52 -6.50 16.35
CA GLU A 109 3.13 -7.01 15.02
C GLU A 109 2.90 -8.54 14.98
N SER A 110 2.93 -9.22 16.12
CA SER A 110 2.83 -10.66 16.18
C SER A 110 1.68 -11.12 17.08
N ASN A 111 1.06 -12.22 16.71
CA ASN A 111 0.20 -12.92 17.65
C ASN A 111 1.02 -13.50 18.80
N ASP A 112 0.45 -13.53 20.00
CA ASP A 112 1.08 -14.19 21.15
C ASP A 112 1.00 -15.73 20.99
N PRO A 113 2.14 -16.44 20.95
CA PRO A 113 2.15 -17.90 20.83
C PRO A 113 1.56 -18.62 22.03
N ASP A 114 1.49 -17.98 23.19
CA ASP A 114 0.97 -18.54 24.43
C ASP A 114 -0.45 -18.01 24.76
N ALA A 115 -1.05 -17.19 23.86
CA ALA A 115 -2.41 -16.72 24.06
C ALA A 115 -3.37 -17.93 24.11
N GLU A 116 -4.02 -18.12 25.25
CA GLU A 116 -5.15 -19.04 25.31
C GLU A 116 -6.19 -18.61 24.27
N GLU A 117 -6.75 -19.56 23.50
CA GLU A 117 -7.90 -19.30 22.64
C GLU A 117 -9.07 -18.82 23.52
N ALA A 118 -9.02 -17.53 23.86
CA ALA A 118 -10.13 -16.89 24.53
C ALA A 118 -11.36 -17.11 23.63
N SER A 119 -12.34 -17.84 24.14
CA SER A 119 -13.58 -18.10 23.42
C SER A 119 -14.23 -16.73 23.11
N LYS A 120 -13.97 -16.20 21.91
CA LYS A 120 -14.64 -14.98 21.47
C LYS A 120 -16.14 -15.23 21.55
N PRO A 121 -16.92 -14.33 22.18
CA PRO A 121 -18.36 -14.51 22.26
C PRO A 121 -18.91 -14.70 20.84
N PRO A 122 -19.91 -15.56 20.66
CA PRO A 122 -20.45 -15.85 19.34
C PRO A 122 -20.89 -14.54 18.67
N ALA A 123 -20.35 -14.29 17.47
CA ALA A 123 -20.69 -13.10 16.72
C ALA A 123 -22.19 -13.10 16.38
N ASP A 124 -22.86 -11.94 16.49
CA ASP A 124 -24.25 -11.78 16.06
C ASP A 124 -24.35 -12.21 14.57
N PRO A 125 -25.14 -13.25 14.24
CA PRO A 125 -25.24 -13.78 12.88
C PRO A 125 -25.65 -12.72 11.84
N ARG A 126 -26.34 -11.66 12.27
CA ARG A 126 -26.77 -10.56 11.39
C ARG A 126 -25.62 -9.65 10.98
N ARG A 127 -24.54 -9.58 11.77
CA ARG A 127 -23.35 -8.76 11.54
C ARG A 127 -22.23 -9.51 10.84
N VAL A 128 -22.33 -10.86 10.78
CA VAL A 128 -21.32 -11.68 10.11
C VAL A 128 -21.41 -11.46 8.59
N PRO A 129 -20.31 -11.19 7.88
CA PRO A 129 -20.29 -11.02 6.43
C PRO A 129 -20.82 -12.26 5.71
N TRP A 130 -21.56 -12.05 4.61
CA TRP A 130 -22.19 -13.11 3.85
C TRP A 130 -21.26 -14.30 3.48
N PRO A 131 -20.01 -14.09 3.00
CA PRO A 131 -19.16 -15.23 2.63
C PRO A 131 -18.80 -16.12 3.84
N ALA A 132 -18.62 -15.49 5.01
CA ALA A 132 -18.32 -16.21 6.26
C ALA A 132 -19.52 -17.04 6.73
N ARG A 133 -20.77 -16.51 6.54
CA ARG A 133 -22.02 -17.22 6.87
C ARG A 133 -22.30 -18.40 5.96
N ARG A 134 -21.94 -18.29 4.67
CA ARG A 134 -22.21 -19.33 3.67
C ARG A 134 -21.44 -20.63 3.93
N GLY A 135 -20.29 -20.56 4.59
CA GLY A 135 -19.44 -21.74 4.83
C GLY A 135 -18.73 -22.26 3.56
N GLY A 136 -18.20 -23.46 3.62
CA GLY A 136 -17.57 -24.13 2.49
C GLY A 136 -16.42 -23.34 1.85
N ILE A 137 -16.33 -23.36 0.54
CA ILE A 137 -15.27 -22.68 -0.25
C ILE A 137 -15.35 -21.16 -0.09
N ALA A 138 -16.57 -20.58 -0.04
CA ALA A 138 -16.74 -19.15 0.13
C ALA A 138 -16.10 -18.63 1.42
N ARG A 139 -16.29 -19.36 2.54
CA ARG A 139 -15.64 -19.03 3.81
C ARG A 139 -14.13 -19.19 3.75
N LYS A 140 -13.62 -20.25 3.11
CA LYS A 140 -12.17 -20.50 2.96
C LYS A 140 -11.47 -19.40 2.15
N LEU A 141 -12.08 -18.97 1.04
CA LEU A 141 -11.57 -17.88 0.23
C LEU A 141 -11.65 -16.55 0.98
N TYR A 142 -12.77 -16.28 1.64
CA TYR A 142 -12.94 -15.04 2.41
C TYR A 142 -11.94 -14.95 3.58
N ALA A 143 -11.68 -16.05 4.27
CA ALA A 143 -10.73 -16.13 5.38
C ALA A 143 -9.27 -15.85 4.96
N ARG A 144 -8.94 -15.92 3.67
CA ARG A 144 -7.62 -15.64 3.09
C ARG A 144 -7.63 -14.48 2.09
N SER A 145 -8.75 -13.79 1.98
CA SER A 145 -8.99 -12.80 0.91
C SER A 145 -7.98 -11.66 0.92
N LEU A 146 -7.48 -11.24 2.08
CA LEU A 146 -6.49 -10.17 2.19
C LEU A 146 -5.14 -10.59 1.56
N SER A 147 -4.60 -11.74 1.96
CA SER A 147 -3.36 -12.28 1.36
C SER A 147 -3.53 -12.57 -0.13
N LEU A 148 -4.70 -13.11 -0.54
CA LEU A 148 -5.01 -13.38 -1.95
C LEU A 148 -5.11 -12.09 -2.78
N ALA A 149 -5.66 -11.03 -2.21
CA ALA A 149 -5.73 -9.73 -2.89
C ALA A 149 -4.33 -9.15 -3.13
N PHE A 150 -3.46 -9.15 -2.13
CA PHE A 150 -2.08 -8.70 -2.30
C PHE A 150 -1.28 -9.60 -3.23
N ALA A 151 -1.45 -10.93 -3.17
CA ALA A 151 -0.82 -11.86 -4.11
C ALA A 151 -1.28 -11.62 -5.56
N LEU A 152 -2.55 -11.26 -5.78
CA LEU A 152 -3.05 -10.88 -7.10
C LEU A 152 -2.43 -9.56 -7.59
N LEU A 153 -2.37 -8.55 -6.72
CA LEU A 153 -1.75 -7.26 -7.04
C LEU A 153 -0.26 -7.45 -7.37
N PHE A 154 0.45 -8.28 -6.60
CA PHE A 154 1.82 -8.68 -6.90
C PHE A 154 1.93 -9.33 -8.29
N ALA A 155 1.09 -10.33 -8.58
CA ALA A 155 1.14 -11.03 -9.87
C ALA A 155 0.88 -10.09 -11.06
N VAL A 156 -0.03 -9.12 -10.90
CA VAL A 156 -0.30 -8.09 -11.91
C VAL A 156 0.91 -7.16 -12.07
N SER A 157 1.45 -6.62 -10.98
CA SER A 157 2.60 -5.70 -11.02
C SER A 157 3.85 -6.38 -11.57
N PHE A 158 4.14 -7.61 -11.15
CA PHE A 158 5.23 -8.44 -11.68
C PHE A 158 5.09 -8.66 -13.19
N SER A 159 3.88 -8.97 -13.66
CA SER A 159 3.64 -9.15 -15.10
C SER A 159 3.83 -7.85 -15.89
N LEU A 160 3.38 -6.72 -15.33
CA LEU A 160 3.54 -5.40 -15.96
C LEU A 160 5.01 -4.96 -15.95
N HIS A 161 5.74 -5.19 -14.85
CA HIS A 161 7.18 -4.96 -14.78
C HIS A 161 7.92 -5.78 -15.83
N ALA A 162 7.66 -7.09 -15.94
CA ALA A 162 8.29 -7.94 -16.95
C ALA A 162 8.02 -7.49 -18.39
N VAL A 163 6.80 -7.00 -18.68
CA VAL A 163 6.44 -6.52 -20.03
C VAL A 163 7.06 -5.15 -20.32
N ALA A 164 6.94 -4.21 -19.37
CA ALA A 164 7.47 -2.86 -19.53
C ALA A 164 9.00 -2.86 -19.53
N GLY A 165 9.62 -3.62 -18.62
CA GLY A 165 11.06 -3.79 -18.53
C GLY A 165 11.65 -4.44 -19.78
N ALA A 166 11.01 -5.46 -20.33
CA ALA A 166 11.46 -6.02 -21.61
C ALA A 166 11.48 -4.99 -22.75
N ALA A 167 10.48 -4.11 -22.79
CA ALA A 167 10.41 -3.05 -23.78
C ALA A 167 11.47 -1.97 -23.57
N HIS A 168 11.71 -1.57 -22.31
CA HIS A 168 12.74 -0.60 -21.94
C HIS A 168 14.13 -1.16 -22.20
N TYR A 169 14.45 -2.33 -21.67
CA TYR A 169 15.71 -3.06 -21.90
C TYR A 169 16.01 -3.26 -23.40
N SER A 170 14.99 -3.60 -24.20
CA SER A 170 15.16 -3.72 -25.66
C SER A 170 15.45 -2.37 -26.33
N ALA A 171 14.95 -1.26 -25.82
CA ALA A 171 15.28 0.05 -26.33
C ALA A 171 16.74 0.42 -26.04
N GLU A 172 17.22 0.15 -24.84
CA GLU A 172 18.62 0.33 -24.44
C GLU A 172 19.56 -0.57 -25.27
N GLN A 173 19.23 -1.86 -25.43
CA GLN A 173 20.01 -2.76 -26.26
C GLN A 173 20.15 -2.26 -27.70
N ARG A 174 19.08 -1.73 -28.30
CA ARG A 174 19.14 -1.16 -29.66
C ARG A 174 20.03 0.09 -29.70
N ALA A 175 19.99 0.94 -28.69
CA ALA A 175 20.83 2.13 -28.61
C ALA A 175 22.33 1.76 -28.56
N HIS A 176 22.66 0.61 -28.00
CA HIS A 176 24.03 0.07 -27.93
C HIS A 176 24.35 -0.95 -29.04
N GLY A 177 23.51 -1.07 -30.07
CA GLY A 177 23.73 -1.99 -31.20
C GLY A 177 23.43 -3.47 -30.89
N GLY A 178 22.79 -3.76 -29.77
CA GLY A 178 22.35 -5.10 -29.36
C GLY A 178 21.00 -5.52 -29.97
N ALA A 179 20.66 -6.78 -29.80
CA ALA A 179 19.38 -7.32 -30.25
C ALA A 179 18.28 -7.13 -29.19
N PRO A 180 17.04 -6.77 -29.60
CA PRO A 180 15.91 -6.67 -28.68
C PRO A 180 15.54 -8.06 -28.12
N VAL A 181 15.00 -8.09 -26.88
CA VAL A 181 14.51 -9.32 -26.26
C VAL A 181 13.00 -9.23 -26.02
N GLY A 182 12.32 -10.38 -26.07
CA GLY A 182 10.93 -10.46 -25.61
C GLY A 182 10.84 -10.59 -24.08
N THR A 183 9.63 -10.55 -23.53
CA THR A 183 9.38 -10.64 -22.08
C THR A 183 10.03 -11.88 -21.44
N TRP A 184 9.91 -13.05 -22.07
CA TRP A 184 10.58 -14.27 -21.58
C TRP A 184 12.11 -14.19 -21.64
N GLY A 185 12.66 -13.50 -22.64
CA GLY A 185 14.10 -13.25 -22.73
C GLY A 185 14.56 -12.33 -21.59
N TYR A 186 13.82 -11.27 -21.30
CA TYR A 186 14.10 -10.34 -20.22
C TYR A 186 14.05 -11.02 -18.84
N LEU A 187 13.03 -11.83 -18.56
CA LEU A 187 12.92 -12.62 -17.32
C LEU A 187 14.12 -13.58 -17.10
N ASN A 188 14.87 -13.92 -18.16
CA ASN A 188 16.10 -14.72 -18.06
C ASN A 188 17.38 -13.87 -17.96
N THR A 189 17.28 -12.55 -17.90
CA THR A 189 18.43 -11.66 -17.72
C THR A 189 18.77 -11.48 -16.24
N SER A 190 20.03 -11.21 -15.95
CA SER A 190 20.45 -10.77 -14.61
C SER A 190 19.91 -9.40 -14.25
N GLN A 191 19.59 -8.56 -15.25
CA GLN A 191 19.04 -7.22 -15.03
C GLN A 191 17.68 -7.28 -14.34
N PHE A 192 16.74 -8.07 -14.88
CA PHE A 192 15.41 -8.26 -14.27
C PHE A 192 15.50 -8.69 -12.79
N TRP A 193 16.32 -9.69 -12.51
CA TRP A 193 16.46 -10.19 -11.14
C TRP A 193 17.21 -9.25 -10.21
N PHE A 194 18.14 -8.47 -10.74
CA PHE A 194 18.80 -7.42 -9.96
C PHE A 194 17.80 -6.35 -9.54
N GLU A 195 16.96 -5.86 -10.44
CA GLU A 195 15.90 -4.88 -10.18
C GLU A 195 14.90 -5.41 -9.14
N SER A 196 14.39 -6.62 -9.35
CA SER A 196 13.46 -7.26 -8.40
C SER A 196 14.08 -7.45 -7.03
N PHE A 197 15.28 -8.05 -6.91
CA PHE A 197 15.89 -8.32 -5.61
C PHE A 197 16.37 -7.07 -4.89
N GLN A 198 16.80 -6.05 -5.57
CA GLN A 198 17.17 -4.76 -5.00
C GLN A 198 15.98 -4.12 -4.26
N ASN A 199 14.80 -4.18 -4.83
CA ASN A 199 13.58 -3.67 -4.21
C ASN A 199 13.06 -4.62 -3.11
N TRP A 200 12.96 -5.92 -3.39
CA TRP A 200 12.46 -6.88 -2.41
C TRP A 200 13.28 -6.87 -1.11
N GLN A 201 14.63 -6.81 -1.19
CA GLN A 201 15.45 -6.80 0.02
C GLN A 201 15.18 -5.57 0.90
N SER A 202 14.93 -4.39 0.33
CA SER A 202 14.64 -3.18 1.09
C SER A 202 13.28 -3.25 1.78
N GLU A 203 12.26 -3.79 1.11
CA GLU A 203 10.93 -3.98 1.68
C GLU A 203 10.94 -4.98 2.85
N PHE A 204 11.61 -6.10 2.69
CA PHE A 204 11.74 -7.07 3.79
C PHE A 204 12.58 -6.56 4.95
N LEU A 205 13.58 -5.69 4.70
CA LEU A 205 14.31 -5.00 5.76
C LEU A 205 13.41 -4.04 6.54
N ALA A 206 12.49 -3.34 5.87
CA ALA A 206 11.54 -2.44 6.52
C ALA A 206 10.61 -3.21 7.48
N ILE A 207 10.02 -4.34 7.03
CA ILE A 207 9.19 -5.20 7.90
C ILE A 207 10.01 -5.75 9.07
N LEU A 208 11.20 -6.30 8.80
CA LEU A 208 12.07 -6.84 9.84
C LEU A 208 12.36 -5.78 10.90
N SER A 209 12.65 -4.56 10.47
CA SER A 209 12.89 -3.43 11.36
C SER A 209 11.66 -3.12 12.21
N MET A 210 10.47 -3.08 11.62
CA MET A 210 9.22 -2.85 12.34
C MET A 210 8.98 -3.92 13.41
N ILE A 211 9.07 -5.19 13.03
CA ILE A 211 8.87 -6.32 13.95
C ILE A 211 9.87 -6.28 15.12
N VAL A 212 11.15 -6.02 14.84
CA VAL A 212 12.20 -6.03 15.88
C VAL A 212 12.15 -4.77 16.76
N LEU A 213 11.97 -3.59 16.15
CA LEU A 213 11.94 -2.33 16.90
C LEU A 213 10.70 -2.19 17.76
N SER A 214 9.56 -2.72 17.35
CA SER A 214 8.31 -2.71 18.14
C SER A 214 8.42 -3.50 19.46
N ILE A 215 9.42 -4.39 19.61
CA ILE A 215 9.71 -5.06 20.87
C ILE A 215 10.11 -4.04 21.94
N PHE A 216 10.96 -3.08 21.59
CA PHE A 216 11.64 -2.20 22.52
C PHE A 216 11.14 -0.76 22.49
N LEU A 217 10.65 -0.29 21.35
CA LEU A 217 10.22 1.09 21.13
C LEU A 217 8.70 1.23 21.24
N ARG A 218 8.26 2.45 21.52
CA ARG A 218 6.83 2.79 21.66
C ARG A 218 6.50 4.05 20.86
N GLN A 219 5.29 4.04 20.32
CA GLN A 219 4.65 5.22 19.75
C GLN A 219 3.25 5.34 20.38
N GLU A 220 3.09 6.24 21.33
CA GLU A 220 1.80 6.44 22.01
C GLU A 220 0.68 6.71 21.02
N GLY A 221 -0.42 5.97 21.17
CA GLY A 221 -1.61 6.10 20.34
C GLY A 221 -1.55 5.43 18.97
N SER A 222 -0.45 4.73 18.61
CA SER A 222 -0.36 3.94 17.37
C SER A 222 -0.87 2.51 17.60
N PRO A 223 -1.72 1.96 16.72
CA PRO A 223 -2.11 0.56 16.77
C PRO A 223 -0.96 -0.39 16.41
N GLU A 224 0.13 0.12 15.82
CA GLU A 224 1.33 -0.62 15.44
C GLU A 224 2.36 -0.68 16.59
N SER A 225 1.98 -0.24 17.78
CA SER A 225 2.85 -0.16 18.95
C SER A 225 2.11 -0.61 20.19
N LYS A 226 2.79 -1.34 21.07
CA LYS A 226 2.30 -1.66 22.40
C LYS A 226 2.10 -0.41 23.24
N ASP A 227 1.27 -0.51 24.28
CA ASP A 227 1.12 0.54 25.28
C ASP A 227 2.46 0.90 25.93
N VAL A 228 2.63 2.16 26.35
CA VAL A 228 3.91 2.68 26.92
C VAL A 228 4.33 1.88 28.14
N GLU A 229 3.38 1.46 28.96
CA GLU A 229 3.61 0.70 30.19
C GLU A 229 3.79 -0.82 29.95
N SER A 230 3.51 -1.31 28.75
CA SER A 230 3.64 -2.75 28.46
C SER A 230 5.08 -3.24 28.51
N PRO A 231 5.35 -4.37 29.15
CA PRO A 231 6.69 -4.95 29.21
C PRO A 231 7.18 -5.40 27.82
N HIS A 232 8.51 -5.45 27.64
CA HIS A 232 9.10 -5.90 26.37
C HIS A 232 8.76 -7.34 26.00
N SER A 233 8.45 -8.18 26.98
CA SER A 233 8.06 -9.57 26.77
C SER A 233 6.61 -9.77 26.34
N GLU A 234 5.75 -8.78 26.50
CA GLU A 234 4.36 -8.83 26.04
C GLU A 234 4.32 -8.83 24.52
N THR A 235 3.48 -9.68 23.92
CA THR A 235 3.35 -9.84 22.48
C THR A 235 1.95 -9.43 22.03
N GLY A 236 1.86 -8.76 20.89
CA GLY A 236 0.64 -8.15 20.38
C GLY A 236 0.47 -6.70 20.87
N ALA A 237 -0.40 -5.93 20.19
CA ALA A 237 -0.78 -4.58 20.54
C ALA A 237 -2.18 -4.53 21.16
#